data_6edb458271c6b6dcee97354debc1e23c
#
_entry.id   6edb458271c6b6dcee97354debc1e23c
#
_cell.length_a   1.000
_cell.length_b   1.000
_cell.length_c   1.000
_cell.angle_alpha   90.00
_cell.angle_beta   90.00
_cell.angle_gamma   90.00
#
_symmetry.space_group_name_H-M   'P 1'
#
loop_
_entity.id
_entity.type
_entity.pdbx_description
1 polymer ?
#
loop_
_entity_poly.entity_id
_entity_poly.type
_entity_poly.pdbx_seq_one_letter_code
_entity_poly.pdbx_strand_id
1 'polypeptide(L)'
;MSNTKLKEYPNFVTHMECSLTGEIYKAATVQGLSKAGRPLLVRYNLEELSKSITKDELARRKGGFWRFREFLPVKETKNVISLGEVSTPLMSLPETSKRLGVSTENLLVKDEGRLPTGSFKARGLALAVSMAKELGLHHLAMPTN
;
A
#
# COMPACT_ATOMS: atom_id res chain seq x y z
N MET A 1 9.08 31.85 13.61
CA MET A 1 9.23 30.45 13.16
C MET A 1 7.84 29.84 13.12
N SER A 2 7.24 29.67 11.95
CA SER A 2 5.88 29.16 11.84
C SER A 2 5.88 27.66 12.16
N ASN A 3 5.13 27.32 13.20
CA ASN A 3 4.93 25.94 13.63
C ASN A 3 3.94 25.27 12.66
N THR A 4 4.42 24.90 11.49
CA THR A 4 3.62 24.13 10.53
C THR A 4 3.42 22.74 11.12
N LYS A 5 2.30 22.54 11.83
CA LYS A 5 1.87 21.20 12.25
C LYS A 5 1.92 20.29 11.01
N LEU A 6 2.85 19.36 11.01
CA LEU A 6 2.93 18.32 9.98
C LEU A 6 1.57 17.64 9.92
N LYS A 7 1.00 17.55 8.74
CA LYS A 7 -0.34 17.02 8.55
C LYS A 7 -0.31 15.52 8.84
N GLU A 8 -0.90 15.12 9.95
CA GLU A 8 -1.18 13.72 10.22
C GLU A 8 -2.33 13.25 9.33
N TYR A 9 -2.21 12.04 8.82
CA TYR A 9 -3.31 11.40 8.10
C TYR A 9 -4.07 10.47 9.03
N PRO A 10 -5.40 10.38 8.88
CA PRO A 10 -6.15 9.38 9.62
C PRO A 10 -5.60 7.99 9.32
N ASN A 11 -5.42 7.20 10.37
CA ASN A 11 -4.96 5.83 10.27
C ASN A 11 -6.05 4.92 10.83
N PHE A 12 -6.48 3.98 10.01
CA PHE A 12 -7.57 3.07 10.34
C PHE A 12 -7.09 1.67 10.67
N VAL A 13 -5.78 1.45 10.82
CA VAL A 13 -5.22 0.18 11.26
C VAL A 13 -5.58 -0.06 12.71
N THR A 14 -6.19 -1.21 13.00
CA THR A 14 -6.57 -1.61 14.35
C THR A 14 -5.54 -2.52 15.00
N HIS A 15 -5.14 -3.59 14.30
CA HIS A 15 -4.22 -4.60 14.81
C HIS A 15 -3.60 -5.40 13.65
N MET A 16 -2.69 -6.29 13.97
CA MET A 16 -2.24 -7.34 13.06
C MET A 16 -2.76 -8.69 13.54
N GLU A 17 -3.01 -9.61 12.64
CA GLU A 17 -3.61 -10.90 12.91
C GLU A 17 -2.84 -12.03 12.24
N CYS A 18 -2.57 -13.10 12.93
CA CYS A 18 -1.95 -14.28 12.34
C CYS A 18 -2.87 -14.88 11.27
N SER A 19 -2.35 -15.08 10.06
CA SER A 19 -3.11 -15.61 8.93
C SER A 19 -3.62 -17.06 9.12
N LEU A 20 -3.07 -17.79 10.08
CA LEU A 20 -3.45 -19.18 10.36
C LEU A 20 -4.30 -19.30 11.65
N THR A 21 -3.88 -18.65 12.74
CA THR A 21 -4.47 -18.88 14.06
C THR A 21 -5.45 -17.81 14.50
N GLY A 22 -5.48 -16.64 13.82
CA GLY A 22 -6.26 -15.49 14.25
C GLY A 22 -5.69 -14.76 15.49
N GLU A 23 -4.50 -15.18 15.99
CA GLU A 23 -3.88 -14.52 17.14
C GLU A 23 -3.61 -13.04 16.81
N ILE A 24 -4.00 -12.15 17.73
CA ILE A 24 -3.91 -10.69 17.57
C ILE A 24 -2.56 -10.17 18.06
N TYR A 25 -1.98 -9.26 17.29
CA TYR A 25 -0.74 -8.56 17.56
C TYR A 25 -0.97 -7.06 17.51
N LYS A 26 -0.26 -6.33 18.36
CA LYS A 26 -0.36 -4.87 18.43
C LYS A 26 0.10 -4.24 17.09
N ALA A 27 -0.70 -3.31 16.58
CA ALA A 27 -0.30 -2.49 15.43
C ALA A 27 0.87 -1.55 15.78
N ALA A 28 1.54 -1.03 14.75
CA ALA A 28 2.65 -0.07 14.86
C ALA A 28 3.78 -0.54 15.80
N THR A 29 4.07 -1.83 15.77
CA THR A 29 5.22 -2.46 16.44
C THR A 29 6.05 -3.24 15.42
N VAL A 30 7.34 -3.35 15.68
CA VAL A 30 8.21 -4.19 14.85
C VAL A 30 7.80 -5.64 15.04
N GLN A 31 7.35 -6.27 13.97
CA GLN A 31 6.91 -7.66 13.96
C GLN A 31 7.51 -8.38 12.74
N GLY A 32 7.86 -9.62 12.94
CA GLY A 32 8.19 -10.54 11.85
C GLY A 32 6.99 -11.43 11.51
N LEU A 33 7.20 -12.73 11.60
CA LEU A 33 6.12 -13.72 11.52
C LEU A 33 5.39 -13.84 12.87
N SER A 34 4.17 -14.40 12.84
CA SER A 34 3.44 -14.79 14.05
C SER A 34 4.19 -15.89 14.82
N LYS A 35 3.78 -16.18 16.06
CA LYS A 35 4.32 -17.32 16.84
C LYS A 35 4.15 -18.66 16.13
N ALA A 36 3.14 -18.78 15.26
CA ALA A 36 2.92 -19.95 14.41
C ALA A 36 3.79 -19.96 13.13
N GLY A 37 4.74 -19.04 12.98
CA GLY A 37 5.59 -18.91 11.79
C GLY A 37 4.84 -18.49 10.52
N ARG A 38 3.73 -17.76 10.66
CA ARG A 38 2.87 -17.35 9.56
C ARG A 38 2.86 -15.84 9.37
N PRO A 39 2.56 -15.35 8.14
CA PRO A 39 2.39 -13.93 7.87
C PRO A 39 1.34 -13.29 8.78
N LEU A 40 1.54 -12.02 9.09
CA LEU A 40 0.59 -11.18 9.79
C LEU A 40 -0.22 -10.35 8.79
N LEU A 41 -1.55 -10.39 8.93
CA LEU A 41 -2.49 -9.60 8.14
C LEU A 41 -2.78 -8.31 8.88
N VAL A 42 -2.63 -7.17 8.20
CA VAL A 42 -3.01 -5.86 8.76
C VAL A 42 -4.52 -5.72 8.71
N ARG A 43 -5.14 -5.43 9.85
CA ARG A 43 -6.60 -5.26 9.99
C ARG A 43 -6.96 -3.79 10.15
N TYR A 44 -8.06 -3.40 9.53
CA TYR A 44 -8.55 -2.02 9.46
C TYR A 44 -9.96 -1.92 10.03
N ASN A 45 -10.28 -0.77 10.62
CA ASN A 45 -11.67 -0.36 10.85
C ASN A 45 -12.25 0.14 9.51
N LEU A 46 -12.83 -0.79 8.74
CA LEU A 46 -13.37 -0.50 7.41
C LEU A 46 -14.61 0.39 7.46
N GLU A 47 -15.37 0.36 8.55
CA GLU A 47 -16.53 1.22 8.72
C GLU A 47 -16.10 2.69 8.82
N GLU A 48 -15.17 3.03 9.70
CA GLU A 48 -14.65 4.39 9.82
C GLU A 48 -13.89 4.83 8.57
N LEU A 49 -13.13 3.92 7.96
CA LEU A 49 -12.44 4.19 6.69
C LEU A 49 -13.43 4.59 5.59
N SER A 50 -14.56 3.89 5.47
CA SER A 50 -15.58 4.16 4.45
C SER A 50 -16.27 5.51 4.63
N LYS A 51 -16.31 6.02 5.86
CA LYS A 51 -16.84 7.36 6.18
C LYS A 51 -15.83 8.47 5.91
N SER A 52 -14.52 8.14 5.89
CA SER A 52 -13.44 9.11 5.80
C SER A 52 -13.12 9.59 4.39
N ILE A 53 -13.48 8.81 3.37
CA ILE A 53 -13.18 9.12 1.97
C ILE A 53 -14.21 8.50 1.03
N THR A 54 -14.60 9.27 0.02
CA THR A 54 -15.48 8.81 -1.06
C THR A 54 -14.68 8.37 -2.29
N LYS A 55 -15.33 7.57 -3.16
CA LYS A 55 -14.76 7.19 -4.47
C LYS A 55 -14.45 8.42 -5.33
N ASP A 56 -15.31 9.43 -5.30
CA ASP A 56 -15.15 10.65 -6.10
C ASP A 56 -13.98 11.50 -5.61
N GLU A 57 -13.79 11.62 -4.30
CA GLU A 57 -12.60 12.28 -3.74
C GLU A 57 -11.33 11.55 -4.13
N LEU A 58 -11.32 10.22 -4.04
CA LEU A 58 -10.19 9.41 -4.42
C LEU A 58 -9.87 9.52 -5.92
N ALA A 59 -10.91 9.57 -6.79
CA ALA A 59 -10.75 9.74 -8.23
C ALA A 59 -10.15 11.11 -8.60
N ARG A 60 -10.51 12.16 -7.87
CA ARG A 60 -9.97 13.53 -8.07
C ARG A 60 -8.53 13.71 -7.62
N ARG A 61 -8.01 12.83 -6.77
CA ARG A 61 -6.63 12.90 -6.30
C ARG A 61 -5.64 12.58 -7.43
N LYS A 62 -4.72 13.49 -7.67
CA LYS A 62 -3.58 13.26 -8.56
C LYS A 62 -2.52 12.41 -7.85
N GLY A 63 -1.69 11.74 -8.61
CA GLY A 63 -0.53 11.01 -8.13
C GLY A 63 -0.70 9.50 -8.16
N GLY A 64 0.31 8.81 -7.64
CA GLY A 64 0.44 7.37 -7.68
C GLY A 64 -0.06 6.68 -6.41
N PHE A 65 0.82 5.89 -5.82
CA PHE A 65 0.52 5.03 -4.69
C PHE A 65 -0.01 5.79 -3.46
N TRP A 66 0.60 6.90 -3.08
CA TRP A 66 0.28 7.66 -1.86
C TRP A 66 -1.05 8.44 -1.92
N ARG A 67 -1.75 8.44 -3.05
CA ARG A 67 -3.13 8.97 -3.10
C ARG A 67 -4.11 8.16 -2.24
N PHE A 68 -3.73 6.90 -1.92
CA PHE A 68 -4.51 5.95 -1.11
C PHE A 68 -4.13 5.97 0.37
N ARG A 69 -3.58 7.06 0.88
CA ARG A 69 -2.97 7.17 2.21
C ARG A 69 -3.84 6.70 3.38
N GLU A 70 -5.18 6.86 3.30
CA GLU A 70 -6.12 6.40 4.32
C GLU A 70 -6.16 4.86 4.43
N PHE A 71 -5.79 4.19 3.37
CA PHE A 71 -5.69 2.73 3.30
C PHE A 71 -4.29 2.22 3.70
N LEU A 72 -3.37 3.11 4.04
CA LEU A 72 -1.98 2.76 4.33
C LEU A 72 -1.67 3.00 5.81
N PRO A 73 -0.79 2.18 6.43
CA PRO A 73 -0.49 2.24 7.86
C PRO A 73 0.37 3.43 8.29
N VAL A 74 1.03 4.13 7.39
CA VAL A 74 1.90 5.28 7.70
C VAL A 74 1.05 6.46 8.15
N LYS A 75 1.29 6.98 9.35
CA LYS A 75 0.55 8.09 9.96
C LYS A 75 1.15 9.46 9.63
N GLU A 76 2.46 9.58 9.80
CA GLU A 76 3.13 10.86 9.68
C GLU A 76 3.67 11.08 8.27
N THR A 77 3.26 12.19 7.65
CA THR A 77 3.69 12.55 6.29
C THR A 77 5.22 12.62 6.14
N LYS A 78 5.94 13.03 7.20
CA LYS A 78 7.42 13.12 7.19
C LYS A 78 8.09 11.75 7.03
N ASN A 79 7.37 10.66 7.32
CA ASN A 79 7.87 9.30 7.23
C ASN A 79 7.63 8.67 5.85
N VAL A 80 6.81 9.31 5.03
CA VAL A 80 6.55 8.85 3.66
C VAL A 80 7.84 8.92 2.84
N ILE A 81 8.25 7.78 2.29
CA ILE A 81 9.35 7.64 1.34
C ILE A 81 8.74 7.24 0.00
N SER A 82 9.10 7.96 -1.04
CA SER A 82 8.61 7.70 -2.40
C SER A 82 9.72 7.95 -3.41
N LEU A 83 9.80 7.09 -4.40
CA LEU A 83 10.60 7.27 -5.61
C LEU A 83 9.75 7.76 -6.79
N GLY A 84 8.52 8.21 -6.52
CA GLY A 84 7.58 8.63 -7.54
C GLY A 84 6.74 7.47 -8.10
N GLU A 85 6.27 6.58 -7.23
CA GLU A 85 5.39 5.46 -7.62
C GLU A 85 4.12 5.99 -8.30
N VAL A 86 4.15 5.99 -9.63
CA VAL A 86 3.08 6.56 -10.47
C VAL A 86 1.82 5.69 -10.51
N SER A 87 0.73 6.26 -10.99
CA SER A 87 -0.44 5.49 -11.41
C SER A 87 -0.13 4.81 -12.75
N THR A 88 0.02 3.49 -12.73
CA THR A 88 0.32 2.71 -13.92
C THR A 88 -0.93 2.48 -14.77
N PRO A 89 -0.81 2.42 -16.11
CA PRO A 89 -1.95 2.27 -16.99
C PRO A 89 -2.57 0.87 -16.91
N LEU A 90 -3.85 0.80 -17.24
CA LEU A 90 -4.53 -0.42 -17.66
C LEU A 90 -4.53 -0.45 -19.20
N MET A 91 -3.95 -1.50 -19.76
CA MET A 91 -3.86 -1.69 -21.21
C MET A 91 -4.74 -2.86 -21.63
N SER A 92 -5.56 -2.67 -22.65
CA SER A 92 -6.29 -3.77 -23.29
C SER A 92 -5.36 -4.61 -24.18
N LEU A 93 -5.68 -5.90 -24.32
CA LEU A 93 -4.95 -6.85 -25.14
C LEU A 93 -5.85 -7.44 -26.24
N PRO A 94 -6.14 -6.70 -27.32
CA PRO A 94 -7.14 -7.11 -28.33
C PRO A 94 -6.86 -8.46 -28.97
N GLU A 95 -5.63 -8.71 -29.40
CA GLU A 95 -5.27 -9.97 -30.06
C GLU A 95 -5.35 -11.17 -29.10
N THR A 96 -4.92 -10.99 -27.85
CA THR A 96 -5.01 -12.05 -26.84
C THR A 96 -6.46 -12.31 -26.47
N SER A 97 -7.27 -11.26 -26.31
CA SER A 97 -8.71 -11.36 -26.06
C SER A 97 -9.41 -12.18 -27.14
N LYS A 98 -9.12 -11.87 -28.41
CA LYS A 98 -9.65 -12.58 -29.56
C LYS A 98 -9.28 -14.07 -29.55
N ARG A 99 -8.02 -14.40 -29.26
CA ARG A 99 -7.54 -15.80 -29.15
C ARG A 99 -8.23 -16.58 -28.04
N LEU A 100 -8.54 -15.91 -26.94
CA LEU A 100 -9.20 -16.52 -25.78
C LEU A 100 -10.74 -16.49 -25.85
N GLY A 101 -11.32 -15.88 -26.88
CA GLY A 101 -12.77 -15.76 -27.01
C GLY A 101 -13.42 -14.87 -25.93
N VAL A 102 -12.67 -13.93 -25.33
CA VAL A 102 -13.19 -12.99 -24.33
C VAL A 102 -13.28 -11.58 -24.91
N SER A 103 -14.17 -10.75 -24.34
CA SER A 103 -14.25 -9.34 -24.72
C SER A 103 -12.94 -8.62 -24.41
N THR A 104 -12.51 -7.72 -25.30
CA THR A 104 -11.32 -6.88 -25.11
C THR A 104 -11.41 -6.01 -23.85
N GLU A 105 -12.61 -5.63 -23.44
CA GLU A 105 -12.87 -4.85 -22.23
C GLU A 105 -12.66 -5.66 -20.95
N ASN A 106 -12.72 -7.00 -21.06
CA ASN A 106 -12.61 -7.89 -19.91
C ASN A 106 -11.19 -8.45 -19.69
N LEU A 107 -10.25 -8.17 -20.62
CA LEU A 107 -8.86 -8.59 -20.48
C LEU A 107 -7.95 -7.36 -20.47
N LEU A 108 -7.54 -6.97 -19.28
CA LEU A 108 -6.70 -5.80 -19.07
C LEU A 108 -5.40 -6.21 -18.37
N VAL A 109 -4.30 -5.58 -18.78
CA VAL A 109 -3.00 -5.68 -18.09
C VAL A 109 -2.70 -4.38 -17.39
N LYS A 110 -2.42 -4.46 -16.09
CA LYS A 110 -1.87 -3.36 -15.32
C LYS A 110 -0.35 -3.37 -15.44
N ASP A 111 0.21 -2.39 -16.17
CA ASP A 111 1.63 -2.35 -16.50
C ASP A 111 2.46 -1.79 -15.33
N GLU A 112 2.76 -2.64 -14.35
CA GLU A 112 3.59 -2.28 -13.20
C GLU A 112 5.10 -2.19 -13.54
N GLY A 113 5.50 -2.55 -14.76
CA GLY A 113 6.86 -2.33 -15.26
C GLY A 113 7.24 -0.85 -15.37
N ARG A 114 6.27 0.06 -15.37
CA ARG A 114 6.47 1.52 -15.40
C ARG A 114 6.76 2.15 -14.03
N LEU A 115 6.79 1.36 -12.98
CA LEU A 115 7.20 1.84 -11.67
C LEU A 115 8.71 2.12 -11.61
N PRO A 116 9.19 2.98 -10.69
CA PRO A 116 10.59 3.41 -10.64
C PRO A 116 11.61 2.27 -10.60
N THR A 117 11.25 1.12 -10.04
CA THR A 117 12.12 -0.09 -10.00
C THR A 117 11.87 -1.06 -11.15
N GLY A 118 11.03 -0.71 -12.12
CA GLY A 118 10.62 -1.61 -13.20
C GLY A 118 9.77 -2.80 -12.75
N SER A 119 9.23 -2.77 -11.53
CA SER A 119 8.54 -3.91 -10.92
C SER A 119 7.43 -3.46 -9.97
N PHE A 120 6.36 -4.28 -9.84
CA PHE A 120 5.29 -4.10 -8.86
C PHE A 120 5.80 -4.03 -7.41
N LYS A 121 6.98 -4.56 -7.12
CA LYS A 121 7.60 -4.53 -5.78
C LYS A 121 7.84 -3.12 -5.26
N ALA A 122 7.99 -2.12 -6.14
CA ALA A 122 8.19 -0.71 -5.75
C ALA A 122 7.14 -0.23 -4.75
N ARG A 123 5.86 -0.57 -4.94
CA ARG A 123 4.78 -0.13 -4.04
C ARG A 123 4.92 -0.70 -2.64
N GLY A 124 5.12 -2.00 -2.55
CA GLY A 124 5.29 -2.68 -1.26
C GLY A 124 6.55 -2.22 -0.54
N LEU A 125 7.65 -2.02 -1.27
CA LEU A 125 8.91 -1.56 -0.70
C LEU A 125 8.85 -0.10 -0.24
N ALA A 126 8.20 0.79 -0.99
CA ALA A 126 7.98 2.16 -0.57
C ALA A 126 7.21 2.21 0.77
N LEU A 127 6.18 1.37 0.91
CA LEU A 127 5.43 1.23 2.16
C LEU A 127 6.29 0.67 3.28
N ALA A 128 7.05 -0.41 3.03
CA ALA A 128 7.89 -1.05 4.04
C ALA A 128 8.97 -0.11 4.58
N VAL A 129 9.65 0.63 3.69
CA VAL A 129 10.66 1.62 4.09
C VAL A 129 10.05 2.78 4.86
N SER A 130 8.88 3.26 4.45
CA SER A 130 8.15 4.31 5.16
C SER A 130 7.73 3.87 6.56
N MET A 131 7.21 2.64 6.71
CA MET A 131 6.87 2.06 8.01
C MET A 131 8.09 1.83 8.88
N ALA A 132 9.19 1.36 8.31
CA ALA A 132 10.44 1.19 9.06
C ALA A 132 10.92 2.53 9.64
N LYS A 133 10.87 3.60 8.85
CA LYS A 133 11.18 4.96 9.31
C LYS A 133 10.23 5.41 10.42
N GLU A 134 8.92 5.13 10.29
CA GLU A 134 7.92 5.47 11.31
C GLU A 134 8.14 4.70 12.62
N LEU A 135 8.62 3.46 12.53
CA LEU A 135 8.97 2.61 13.67
C LEU A 135 10.38 2.88 14.23
N GLY A 136 11.11 3.88 13.70
CA GLY A 136 12.45 4.25 14.17
C GLY A 136 13.55 3.26 13.79
N LEU A 137 13.33 2.44 12.77
CA LEU A 137 14.35 1.51 12.29
C LEU A 137 15.34 2.23 11.37
N HIS A 138 16.64 2.04 11.61
CA HIS A 138 17.71 2.68 10.85
C HIS A 138 18.39 1.76 9.83
N HIS A 139 18.18 0.46 9.95
CA HIS A 139 18.80 -0.54 9.06
C HIS A 139 17.73 -1.49 8.54
N LEU A 140 17.75 -1.73 7.26
CA LEU A 140 16.86 -2.66 6.57
C LEU A 140 17.67 -3.59 5.68
N ALA A 141 17.37 -4.88 5.73
CA ALA A 141 17.84 -5.85 4.76
C ALA A 141 16.62 -6.38 3.97
N MET A 142 16.69 -6.27 2.67
CA MET A 142 15.60 -6.70 1.79
C MET A 142 16.12 -7.67 0.75
N PRO A 143 15.52 -8.87 0.64
CA PRO A 143 15.84 -9.76 -0.46
C PRO A 143 15.35 -9.15 -1.77
N THR A 144 16.13 -9.32 -2.82
CA THR A 144 15.77 -8.94 -4.19
C THR A 144 15.95 -10.15 -5.10
N ASN A 145 15.05 -10.31 -6.04
CA ASN A 145 15.16 -11.30 -7.10
C ASN A 145 15.62 -10.60 -8.37
#